data_20177eb0b1e10cf89b6319f28697fdaa
#
_entry.id   20177eb0b1e10cf89b6319f28697fdaa
#
_cell.length_a   1.000
_cell.length_b   1.000
_cell.length_c   1.000
_cell.angle_alpha   90.00
_cell.angle_beta   90.00
_cell.angle_gamma   90.00
#
_symmetry.space_group_name_H-M   'P 1'
#
loop_
_entity.id
_entity.type
_entity.pdbx_description
1 polymer ?
#
loop_
_entity_poly.entity_id
_entity_poly.type
_entity_poly.pdbx_seq_one_letter_code
_entity_poly.pdbx_strand_id
1 'polypeptide(L)'
;MNRLRIVVMSLVLLFAMSCGNRTGESYEARLRGNVVLVQMEEYHPAFRNTMKGWREFFAPGIDPKRDIYPYPYGTMNKEYMQWNMMENVKSDGVDKVISYSNHRWEGVEDMNMKIIPRAFLVWIEPWHGGKPKNPDNPDDLNGWHWPSDMQPEDAPYKNVPGEWTCYLEKKDSLTPIRGGYFAPEFNERVTAFVKKLGQAWDNDPRVAFVEMGIIGEWGEHHDPDITTFWPPHDEPEHVYGRTWIDGIDKVLGDAFSEAFKNKKVMVRYAYDFKDYDFGIYWDSWAIDEEVERGYRQMLSLGDRWKTQPIGGEITWNWGSLYLQGNRCLEDCLKNEKTFDLILEQIRNLHCNHLGGVTWADWSDSLFLERAGELQKAMGHRFVLSEAGYTASAKVGKPIHLEFAVTNTGSSPFYYSWPLEVSLLDPETHDKVYAHVIEEVDITQWLPGEEWDVHAGAYRKPAPANKISCDFIPDNLKPGRYVIALSILDPAGMLPSVRFANTNYFTGGRTPLGYVWVGEKAGDPNVDIAQFADLQNDTTLKYTLE
;
A
#
# COMPACT_ATOMS: atom_id res chain seq x y z
N MET A 1 -51.69 -21.67 -11.92
CA MET A 1 -50.70 -20.66 -11.53
C MET A 1 -50.37 -20.85 -10.05
N ASN A 2 -49.45 -21.76 -9.76
CA ASN A 2 -48.99 -22.03 -8.40
C ASN A 2 -47.69 -21.25 -8.18
N ARG A 3 -47.77 -20.24 -7.30
CA ARG A 3 -46.58 -19.52 -6.83
C ARG A 3 -45.92 -20.40 -5.75
N LEU A 4 -44.78 -20.94 -6.08
CA LEU A 4 -43.86 -21.58 -5.14
C LEU A 4 -43.28 -20.49 -4.23
N ARG A 5 -43.71 -20.44 -2.96
CA ARG A 5 -43.07 -19.62 -1.95
C ARG A 5 -41.83 -20.35 -1.46
N ILE A 6 -40.67 -19.85 -1.87
CA ILE A 6 -39.39 -20.22 -1.27
C ILE A 6 -39.35 -19.57 0.11
N VAL A 7 -39.44 -20.38 1.14
CA VAL A 7 -39.21 -19.96 2.52
C VAL A 7 -37.69 -19.92 2.70
N VAL A 8 -37.11 -18.73 2.62
CA VAL A 8 -35.75 -18.47 3.06
C VAL A 8 -35.78 -18.54 4.59
N MET A 9 -35.28 -19.63 5.13
CA MET A 9 -35.06 -19.76 6.57
C MET A 9 -33.78 -19.01 6.92
N SER A 10 -33.88 -17.72 7.25
CA SER A 10 -32.78 -16.96 7.82
C SER A 10 -32.44 -17.59 9.17
N LEU A 11 -31.27 -18.23 9.24
CA LEU A 11 -30.70 -18.71 10.49
C LEU A 11 -30.17 -17.48 11.26
N VAL A 12 -31.00 -16.90 12.13
CA VAL A 12 -30.53 -15.84 13.04
C VAL A 12 -29.71 -16.52 14.14
N LEU A 13 -28.39 -16.51 13.97
CA LEU A 13 -27.45 -16.87 15.03
C LEU A 13 -27.47 -15.75 16.09
N LEU A 14 -28.27 -15.92 17.13
CA LEU A 14 -28.23 -15.10 18.35
C LEU A 14 -26.98 -15.52 19.16
N PHE A 15 -25.86 -14.85 18.91
CA PHE A 15 -24.72 -14.88 19.82
C PHE A 15 -24.95 -13.85 20.94
N ALA A 16 -25.11 -14.33 22.16
CA ALA A 16 -25.08 -13.48 23.34
C ALA A 16 -23.66 -12.90 23.48
N MET A 17 -23.50 -11.57 23.32
CA MET A 17 -22.29 -10.86 23.67
C MET A 17 -22.03 -11.04 25.18
N SER A 18 -21.13 -11.92 25.54
CA SER A 18 -20.49 -11.96 26.85
C SER A 18 -19.21 -11.10 26.77
N CYS A 19 -19.27 -9.88 27.28
CA CYS A 19 -18.08 -9.11 27.63
C CYS A 19 -17.39 -9.76 28.83
N GLY A 20 -16.46 -10.67 28.56
CA GLY A 20 -15.55 -11.24 29.56
C GLY A 20 -14.16 -11.32 28.97
N ASN A 21 -13.12 -11.02 29.76
CA ASN A 21 -11.71 -11.19 29.41
C ASN A 21 -11.49 -12.58 28.77
N ARG A 22 -11.35 -12.62 27.43
CA ARG A 22 -11.11 -13.85 26.69
C ARG A 22 -9.60 -14.10 26.65
N THR A 23 -9.13 -15.00 27.46
CA THR A 23 -7.81 -15.60 27.37
C THR A 23 -7.89 -16.73 26.33
N GLY A 24 -7.17 -16.59 25.20
CA GLY A 24 -6.72 -17.66 24.33
C GLY A 24 -7.80 -18.65 23.85
N GLU A 25 -8.72 -18.21 22.98
CA GLU A 25 -9.60 -19.15 22.28
C GLU A 25 -8.89 -19.61 21.01
N SER A 26 -8.46 -20.87 21.01
CA SER A 26 -7.82 -21.53 19.86
C SER A 26 -8.84 -21.84 18.75
N TYR A 27 -8.34 -22.02 17.50
CA TYR A 27 -9.16 -22.51 16.38
C TYR A 27 -9.96 -23.78 16.79
N GLU A 28 -11.28 -23.75 16.57
CA GLU A 28 -12.16 -24.90 16.77
C GLU A 28 -13.35 -24.86 15.82
N ALA A 29 -13.64 -25.99 15.18
CA ALA A 29 -14.84 -26.20 14.37
C ALA A 29 -15.79 -27.22 15.05
N ARG A 30 -17.04 -26.83 15.25
CA ARG A 30 -18.04 -27.63 15.97
C ARG A 30 -19.23 -27.95 15.08
N LEU A 31 -19.51 -29.24 14.92
CA LEU A 31 -20.70 -29.72 14.20
C LEU A 31 -21.96 -29.61 15.07
N ARG A 32 -22.96 -28.90 14.56
CA ARG A 32 -24.30 -28.82 15.17
C ARG A 32 -25.40 -29.12 14.14
N GLY A 33 -25.93 -30.33 14.17
CA GLY A 33 -26.86 -30.79 13.14
C GLY A 33 -26.15 -30.86 11.78
N ASN A 34 -26.57 -30.05 10.81
CA ASN A 34 -25.92 -29.96 9.50
C ASN A 34 -25.19 -28.60 9.30
N VAL A 35 -24.78 -27.95 10.37
CA VAL A 35 -24.01 -26.69 10.35
C VAL A 35 -22.74 -26.88 11.15
N VAL A 36 -21.63 -26.45 10.57
CA VAL A 36 -20.36 -26.28 11.29
C VAL A 36 -20.27 -24.84 11.75
N LEU A 37 -19.96 -24.63 13.03
CA LEU A 37 -19.65 -23.33 13.61
C LEU A 37 -18.14 -23.30 13.88
N VAL A 38 -17.46 -22.28 13.34
CA VAL A 38 -16.01 -22.12 13.46
C VAL A 38 -15.71 -20.92 14.32
N GLN A 39 -14.88 -21.12 15.32
CA GLN A 39 -14.21 -20.08 16.07
C GLN A 39 -12.77 -20.00 15.58
N MET A 40 -12.33 -18.78 15.29
CA MET A 40 -11.01 -18.55 14.75
C MET A 40 -10.17 -17.70 15.70
N GLU A 41 -8.89 -18.04 15.79
CA GLU A 41 -7.91 -17.33 16.60
C GLU A 41 -7.21 -16.27 15.75
N GLU A 42 -7.06 -15.07 16.31
CA GLU A 42 -6.27 -14.03 15.70
C GLU A 42 -4.77 -14.36 15.72
N TYR A 43 -4.09 -14.15 14.62
CA TYR A 43 -2.64 -14.25 14.53
C TYR A 43 -2.00 -12.93 15.01
N HIS A 44 -1.48 -12.89 16.22
CA HIS A 44 -0.97 -11.67 16.85
C HIS A 44 0.35 -11.12 16.30
N PRO A 45 1.33 -11.94 15.87
CA PRO A 45 2.57 -11.42 15.31
C PRO A 45 2.34 -10.56 14.06
N ALA A 46 3.30 -9.69 13.76
CA ALA A 46 3.34 -9.01 12.48
C ALA A 46 3.75 -9.98 11.37
N PHE A 47 3.25 -9.76 10.17
CA PHE A 47 3.61 -10.53 8.99
C PHE A 47 3.54 -9.66 7.74
N ARG A 48 4.21 -10.08 6.68
CA ARG A 48 4.11 -9.43 5.37
C ARG A 48 2.70 -9.60 4.82
N ASN A 49 2.06 -8.51 4.41
CA ASN A 49 0.79 -8.55 3.70
C ASN A 49 0.80 -7.50 2.60
N THR A 50 0.32 -7.84 1.41
CA THR A 50 0.45 -6.98 0.24
C THR A 50 -0.22 -5.62 0.42
N MET A 51 0.27 -4.60 -0.28
CA MET A 51 -0.34 -3.25 -0.37
C MET A 51 -0.40 -2.47 0.96
N LYS A 52 0.47 -2.74 1.92
CA LYS A 52 0.49 -2.06 3.22
C LYS A 52 1.85 -2.11 3.91
N GLY A 53 2.02 -1.26 4.91
CA GLY A 53 3.09 -1.40 5.89
C GLY A 53 4.41 -0.74 5.50
N TRP A 54 5.51 -1.31 5.99
CA TRP A 54 6.83 -0.80 5.66
C TRP A 54 7.12 -0.93 4.16
N ARG A 55 7.66 0.12 3.57
CA ARG A 55 8.09 0.15 2.17
C ARG A 55 9.56 0.52 2.05
N GLU A 56 10.19 -0.04 1.05
CA GLU A 56 11.55 0.24 0.68
C GLU A 56 11.70 1.42 -0.27
N PHE A 57 12.99 1.81 -0.40
CA PHE A 57 13.46 2.62 -1.50
C PHE A 57 14.32 1.77 -2.43
N PHE A 58 14.11 1.88 -3.72
CA PHE A 58 15.17 1.55 -4.66
C PHE A 58 16.17 2.71 -4.70
N ALA A 59 17.28 2.54 -4.01
CA ALA A 59 18.44 3.38 -4.19
C ALA A 59 19.40 2.71 -5.20
N PRO A 60 20.20 3.49 -5.93
CA PRO A 60 21.23 2.94 -6.79
C PRO A 60 22.14 1.96 -6.04
N GLY A 61 22.31 0.76 -6.59
CA GLY A 61 23.12 -0.30 -5.98
C GLY A 61 22.42 -1.23 -5.01
N ILE A 62 21.12 -1.05 -4.77
CA ILE A 62 20.30 -2.05 -4.08
C ILE A 62 19.85 -3.09 -5.11
N ASP A 63 20.19 -4.34 -4.87
CA ASP A 63 19.64 -5.47 -5.62
C ASP A 63 18.25 -5.81 -5.06
N PRO A 64 17.15 -5.58 -5.82
CA PRO A 64 15.81 -5.86 -5.34
C PRO A 64 15.63 -7.30 -4.86
N LYS A 65 16.27 -8.25 -5.54
CA LYS A 65 16.16 -9.67 -5.22
C LYS A 65 16.93 -10.07 -3.98
N ARG A 66 17.99 -9.34 -3.63
CA ARG A 66 18.85 -9.64 -2.48
C ARG A 66 18.53 -8.76 -1.29
N ASP A 67 18.33 -7.46 -1.53
CA ASP A 67 18.40 -6.43 -0.49
C ASP A 67 17.00 -6.02 0.04
N ILE A 68 15.92 -6.34 -0.66
CA ILE A 68 14.55 -6.12 -0.19
C ILE A 68 14.11 -7.18 0.82
N TYR A 69 14.54 -8.42 0.66
CA TYR A 69 14.16 -9.54 1.54
C TYR A 69 14.64 -9.47 2.99
N PRO A 70 15.71 -8.72 3.36
CA PRO A 70 16.04 -8.52 4.76
C PRO A 70 14.93 -7.86 5.59
N TYR A 71 14.01 -7.15 4.94
CA TYR A 71 12.89 -6.49 5.62
C TYR A 71 11.74 -7.46 5.82
N PRO A 72 11.46 -7.88 7.07
CA PRO A 72 10.48 -8.93 7.33
C PRO A 72 9.06 -8.52 6.96
N TYR A 73 8.79 -7.22 6.80
CA TYR A 73 7.45 -6.70 6.60
C TYR A 73 7.21 -5.97 5.28
N GLY A 74 8.25 -5.67 4.52
CA GLY A 74 8.15 -4.91 3.27
C GLY A 74 7.37 -5.65 2.17
N THR A 75 6.38 -5.01 1.59
CA THR A 75 5.58 -5.53 0.46
C THR A 75 5.39 -4.51 -0.67
N MET A 76 5.89 -3.32 -0.47
CA MET A 76 5.89 -2.26 -1.47
C MET A 76 7.26 -1.63 -1.55
N ASN A 77 7.55 -1.05 -2.72
CA ASN A 77 8.78 -0.36 -2.97
C ASN A 77 8.52 0.96 -3.70
N LYS A 78 9.09 2.05 -3.19
CA LYS A 78 9.08 3.34 -3.88
C LYS A 78 10.17 3.36 -4.92
N GLU A 79 9.82 3.77 -6.12
CA GLU A 79 10.72 3.79 -7.25
C GLU A 79 10.77 5.17 -7.89
N TYR A 80 11.96 5.75 -7.91
CA TYR A 80 12.22 7.01 -8.58
C TYR A 80 12.52 6.77 -10.06
N MET A 81 11.74 7.43 -10.93
CA MET A 81 11.73 7.21 -12.37
C MET A 81 12.12 8.48 -13.11
N GLN A 82 13.33 8.50 -13.73
CA GLN A 82 13.83 9.67 -14.45
C GLN A 82 12.99 9.93 -15.72
N TRP A 83 12.53 11.17 -15.91
CA TRP A 83 11.73 11.52 -17.08
C TRP A 83 12.49 11.25 -18.38
N ASN A 84 13.72 11.72 -18.54
CA ASN A 84 14.52 11.53 -19.77
C ASN A 84 14.77 10.05 -20.13
N MET A 85 14.74 9.15 -19.16
CA MET A 85 14.85 7.71 -19.41
C MET A 85 13.53 7.14 -19.93
N MET A 86 12.40 7.69 -19.52
CA MET A 86 11.07 7.31 -19.97
C MET A 86 10.63 8.03 -21.24
N GLU A 87 11.06 9.28 -21.41
CA GLU A 87 10.82 10.10 -22.59
C GLU A 87 11.93 11.15 -22.72
N ASN A 88 12.81 11.01 -23.70
CA ASN A 88 13.90 11.95 -23.91
C ASN A 88 13.61 12.99 -25.01
N VAL A 89 12.70 12.66 -25.91
CA VAL A 89 12.18 13.57 -26.94
C VAL A 89 10.68 13.39 -27.08
N LYS A 90 9.98 14.45 -27.53
CA LYS A 90 8.50 14.45 -27.66
C LYS A 90 7.95 13.26 -28.47
N SER A 91 8.72 12.78 -29.45
CA SER A 91 8.33 11.65 -30.30
C SER A 91 8.50 10.27 -29.67
N ASP A 92 9.17 10.14 -28.50
CA ASP A 92 9.26 8.86 -27.79
C ASP A 92 7.87 8.33 -27.43
N GLY A 93 7.62 7.06 -27.70
CA GLY A 93 6.34 6.39 -27.45
C GLY A 93 6.21 5.86 -26.02
N VAL A 94 5.04 5.34 -25.71
CA VAL A 94 4.75 4.67 -24.42
C VAL A 94 5.61 3.43 -24.19
N ASP A 95 6.05 2.78 -25.26
CA ASP A 95 6.95 1.62 -25.23
C ASP A 95 8.25 1.90 -24.49
N LYS A 96 8.75 3.13 -24.55
CA LYS A 96 9.95 3.53 -23.79
C LYS A 96 9.67 3.60 -22.29
N VAL A 97 8.51 4.09 -21.88
CA VAL A 97 8.06 4.06 -20.46
C VAL A 97 7.97 2.62 -19.98
N ILE A 98 7.31 1.75 -20.76
CA ILE A 98 7.14 0.33 -20.43
C ILE A 98 8.49 -0.38 -20.32
N SER A 99 9.38 -0.17 -21.30
CA SER A 99 10.71 -0.81 -21.30
C SER A 99 11.55 -0.38 -20.10
N TYR A 100 11.53 0.91 -19.75
CA TYR A 100 12.25 1.40 -18.58
C TYR A 100 11.65 0.88 -17.29
N SER A 101 10.32 0.85 -17.17
CA SER A 101 9.61 0.25 -16.03
C SER A 101 9.96 -1.23 -15.87
N ASN A 102 9.98 -2.00 -16.96
CA ASN A 102 10.35 -3.42 -16.93
C ASN A 102 11.80 -3.64 -16.48
N HIS A 103 12.71 -2.75 -16.90
CA HIS A 103 14.10 -2.80 -16.42
C HIS A 103 14.20 -2.53 -14.93
N ARG A 104 13.52 -1.48 -14.45
CA ARG A 104 13.61 -1.04 -13.06
C ARG A 104 12.90 -2.00 -12.08
N TRP A 105 11.83 -2.64 -12.51
CA TRP A 105 10.94 -3.43 -11.66
C TRP A 105 11.08 -4.95 -11.87
N GLU A 106 12.19 -5.38 -12.49
CA GLU A 106 12.42 -6.79 -12.79
C GLU A 106 12.40 -7.66 -11.53
N GLY A 107 11.50 -8.64 -11.50
CA GLY A 107 11.42 -9.69 -10.47
C GLY A 107 10.68 -9.30 -9.21
N VAL A 108 9.98 -8.14 -9.16
CA VAL A 108 9.15 -7.77 -8.00
C VAL A 108 7.95 -8.70 -7.81
N GLU A 109 7.46 -9.30 -8.91
CA GLU A 109 6.42 -10.31 -8.93
C GLU A 109 6.80 -11.59 -8.18
N ASP A 110 8.07 -11.99 -8.28
CA ASP A 110 8.62 -13.16 -7.58
C ASP A 110 8.64 -13.00 -6.06
N MET A 111 8.59 -11.77 -5.58
CA MET A 111 8.62 -11.42 -4.16
C MET A 111 7.25 -10.99 -3.62
N ASN A 112 6.21 -11.05 -4.45
CA ASN A 112 4.88 -10.51 -4.15
C ASN A 112 4.94 -9.04 -3.68
N MET A 113 5.79 -8.25 -4.34
CA MET A 113 5.96 -6.82 -4.06
C MET A 113 5.26 -5.98 -5.12
N LYS A 114 4.82 -4.80 -4.71
CA LYS A 114 4.22 -3.80 -5.58
C LYS A 114 5.07 -2.53 -5.58
N ILE A 115 4.95 -1.74 -6.64
CA ILE A 115 5.74 -0.53 -6.87
C ILE A 115 4.88 0.71 -6.63
N ILE A 116 5.51 1.73 -6.07
CA ILE A 116 4.98 3.09 -5.98
C ILE A 116 5.92 3.98 -6.81
N PRO A 117 5.68 4.15 -8.12
CA PRO A 117 6.54 4.96 -8.97
C PRO A 117 6.31 6.46 -8.75
N ARG A 118 7.43 7.22 -8.80
CA ARG A 118 7.45 8.69 -8.81
C ARG A 118 8.35 9.17 -9.94
N ALA A 119 7.78 9.79 -10.96
CA ALA A 119 8.56 10.45 -12.00
C ALA A 119 9.21 11.73 -11.46
N PHE A 120 10.46 12.02 -11.85
CA PHE A 120 11.17 13.21 -11.39
C PHE A 120 12.11 13.78 -12.45
N LEU A 121 12.49 15.03 -12.27
CA LEU A 121 13.37 15.80 -13.16
C LEU A 121 14.71 16.17 -12.55
N VAL A 122 14.74 16.31 -11.22
CA VAL A 122 15.89 16.88 -10.50
C VAL A 122 16.18 16.04 -9.28
N TRP A 123 17.45 15.62 -9.18
CA TRP A 123 18.02 15.01 -7.98
C TRP A 123 19.44 15.55 -7.78
N ILE A 124 19.55 16.59 -6.97
CA ILE A 124 20.84 17.23 -6.74
C ILE A 124 21.11 17.27 -5.24
N GLU A 125 21.97 16.39 -4.78
CA GLU A 125 22.41 16.39 -3.40
C GLU A 125 23.64 17.28 -3.22
N PRO A 126 23.53 18.39 -2.46
CA PRO A 126 24.63 19.34 -2.28
C PRO A 126 25.90 18.70 -1.70
N TRP A 127 25.72 17.72 -0.79
CA TRP A 127 26.81 17.01 -0.13
C TRP A 127 27.58 16.03 -1.05
N HIS A 128 27.03 15.69 -2.20
CA HIS A 128 27.71 14.89 -3.23
C HIS A 128 28.27 15.74 -4.38
N GLY A 129 28.21 17.08 -4.26
CA GLY A 129 28.69 18.01 -5.27
C GLY A 129 27.85 18.03 -6.53
N GLY A 130 26.60 17.54 -6.48
CA GLY A 130 25.60 17.62 -7.55
C GLY A 130 25.99 17.01 -8.88
N LYS A 131 27.00 16.15 -8.93
CA LYS A 131 27.48 15.56 -10.21
C LYS A 131 26.70 14.29 -10.51
N PRO A 132 26.10 14.18 -11.70
CA PRO A 132 25.73 12.87 -12.20
C PRO A 132 27.00 12.01 -12.23
N LYS A 133 27.01 10.91 -11.50
CA LYS A 133 28.16 10.02 -11.44
C LYS A 133 28.38 9.33 -12.78
N ASN A 134 27.31 9.01 -13.46
CA ASN A 134 27.33 8.45 -14.80
C ASN A 134 25.98 8.73 -15.49
N PRO A 135 25.90 9.74 -16.38
CA PRO A 135 24.65 10.09 -17.07
C PRO A 135 24.13 8.99 -18.01
N ASP A 136 24.97 8.02 -18.34
CA ASP A 136 24.58 6.87 -19.18
C ASP A 136 24.13 5.65 -18.34
N ASN A 137 24.24 5.73 -17.02
CA ASN A 137 23.78 4.66 -16.13
C ASN A 137 22.29 4.89 -15.79
N PRO A 138 21.39 4.02 -16.22
CA PRO A 138 19.95 4.15 -15.91
C PRO A 138 19.64 4.05 -14.41
N ASP A 139 20.58 3.51 -13.63
CA ASP A 139 20.42 3.35 -12.18
C ASP A 139 21.01 4.52 -11.38
N ASP A 140 21.66 5.49 -12.04
CA ASP A 140 22.15 6.70 -11.39
C ASP A 140 21.05 7.76 -11.33
N LEU A 141 20.51 7.99 -10.13
CA LEU A 141 19.43 8.94 -9.89
C LEU A 141 19.92 10.39 -9.75
N ASN A 142 21.24 10.61 -9.56
CA ASN A 142 21.76 11.95 -9.36
C ASN A 142 21.82 12.73 -10.66
N GLY A 143 21.38 13.99 -10.62
CA GLY A 143 21.52 14.92 -11.73
C GLY A 143 20.23 15.53 -12.25
N TRP A 144 20.32 15.97 -13.50
CA TRP A 144 19.24 16.62 -14.23
C TRP A 144 18.65 15.64 -15.25
N HIS A 145 17.39 15.33 -15.11
CA HIS A 145 16.69 14.33 -15.90
C HIS A 145 15.64 14.93 -16.84
N TRP A 146 15.89 16.16 -17.27
CA TRP A 146 15.08 16.80 -18.30
C TRP A 146 15.24 16.09 -19.64
N PRO A 147 14.15 15.92 -20.40
CA PRO A 147 14.22 15.49 -21.80
C PRO A 147 15.17 16.37 -22.61
N SER A 148 15.94 15.77 -23.50
CA SER A 148 16.98 16.50 -24.25
C SER A 148 16.44 17.63 -25.13
N ASP A 149 15.20 17.50 -25.61
CA ASP A 149 14.51 18.51 -26.41
C ASP A 149 13.82 19.60 -25.57
N MET A 150 13.87 19.49 -24.24
CA MET A 150 13.35 20.49 -23.30
C MET A 150 14.45 21.22 -22.52
N GLN A 151 15.70 20.83 -22.70
CA GLN A 151 16.79 21.50 -22.03
C GLN A 151 17.05 22.86 -22.70
N PRO A 152 16.97 23.99 -21.96
CA PRO A 152 17.33 25.28 -22.51
C PRO A 152 18.74 25.24 -23.06
N GLU A 153 18.97 25.82 -24.26
CA GLU A 153 20.27 25.83 -24.89
C GLU A 153 21.35 26.49 -24.01
N ASP A 154 20.95 27.52 -23.28
CA ASP A 154 21.80 28.31 -22.39
C ASP A 154 21.77 27.83 -20.94
N ALA A 155 21.22 26.64 -20.65
CA ALA A 155 21.15 26.15 -19.29
C ALA A 155 22.57 25.93 -18.73
N PRO A 156 22.98 26.68 -17.69
CA PRO A 156 24.33 26.57 -17.14
C PRO A 156 24.64 25.15 -16.65
N TYR A 157 23.65 24.41 -16.23
CA TYR A 157 23.78 23.02 -15.78
C TYR A 157 24.09 22.01 -16.91
N LYS A 158 23.89 22.36 -18.18
CA LYS A 158 24.34 21.51 -19.31
C LYS A 158 25.81 21.16 -19.26
N ASN A 159 26.64 22.13 -18.85
CA ASN A 159 28.08 22.02 -18.92
C ASN A 159 28.77 21.97 -17.55
N VAL A 160 28.00 22.13 -16.45
CA VAL A 160 28.53 22.25 -15.11
C VAL A 160 27.66 21.41 -14.15
N PRO A 161 27.66 20.09 -14.35
CA PRO A 161 26.93 19.21 -13.44
C PRO A 161 27.45 19.39 -12.02
N GLY A 162 26.57 19.66 -11.08
CA GLY A 162 26.91 19.75 -9.68
C GLY A 162 27.26 21.15 -9.16
N GLU A 163 27.21 22.15 -9.98
CA GLU A 163 27.31 23.54 -9.51
C GLU A 163 25.95 24.23 -9.34
N TRP A 164 24.94 23.46 -9.00
CA TRP A 164 23.63 24.05 -8.76
C TRP A 164 23.61 25.01 -7.56
N THR A 165 24.51 24.84 -6.58
CA THR A 165 24.77 25.82 -5.53
C THR A 165 25.16 27.18 -6.11
N CYS A 166 25.84 27.24 -7.25
CA CYS A 166 26.10 28.48 -7.96
C CYS A 166 24.84 29.17 -8.47
N TYR A 167 23.78 28.45 -8.62
CA TYR A 167 22.47 28.99 -8.94
C TYR A 167 21.80 29.67 -7.79
N LEU A 168 21.95 29.12 -6.60
CA LEU A 168 21.40 29.67 -5.39
C LEU A 168 22.13 30.97 -5.00
N GLU A 169 23.43 31.04 -5.29
CA GLU A 169 24.25 32.22 -5.03
C GLU A 169 24.05 33.36 -6.03
N LYS A 170 23.62 33.04 -7.26
CA LYS A 170 23.44 34.03 -8.33
C LYS A 170 21.98 34.10 -8.74
N LYS A 171 21.25 35.10 -8.21
CA LYS A 171 19.83 35.32 -8.57
C LYS A 171 19.54 35.23 -10.06
N ASP A 172 20.43 35.80 -10.88
CA ASP A 172 20.26 35.81 -12.34
C ASP A 172 20.48 34.44 -12.97
N SER A 173 21.13 33.52 -12.28
CA SER A 173 21.43 32.17 -12.75
C SER A 173 20.29 31.17 -12.48
N LEU A 174 19.30 31.52 -11.65
CA LEU A 174 18.12 30.68 -11.42
C LEU A 174 17.14 30.70 -12.57
N THR A 175 17.18 31.74 -13.39
CA THR A 175 16.30 31.90 -14.52
C THR A 175 16.30 30.69 -15.48
N PRO A 176 17.42 30.05 -15.78
CA PRO A 176 17.43 28.88 -16.67
C PRO A 176 16.77 27.64 -16.09
N ILE A 177 16.88 27.38 -14.78
CA ILE A 177 16.17 26.26 -14.14
C ILE A 177 14.68 26.52 -14.16
N ARG A 178 14.29 27.72 -13.81
CA ARG A 178 12.91 28.18 -13.93
C ARG A 178 12.45 28.23 -15.37
N GLY A 179 13.33 28.56 -16.28
CA GLY A 179 13.04 28.57 -17.70
C GLY A 179 12.43 27.27 -18.21
N GLY A 180 12.91 26.11 -17.72
CA GLY A 180 12.35 24.80 -18.04
C GLY A 180 10.88 24.68 -17.60
N TYR A 181 10.58 24.98 -16.35
CA TYR A 181 9.20 24.96 -15.82
C TYR A 181 8.31 26.07 -16.38
N PHE A 182 8.87 27.21 -16.71
CA PHE A 182 8.16 28.38 -17.25
C PHE A 182 8.13 28.44 -18.78
N ALA A 183 8.75 27.46 -19.46
CA ALA A 183 8.66 27.39 -20.91
C ALA A 183 7.19 27.22 -21.34
N PRO A 184 6.74 27.92 -22.37
CA PRO A 184 5.34 27.83 -22.83
C PRO A 184 4.90 26.39 -23.15
N GLU A 185 5.84 25.57 -23.59
CA GLU A 185 5.63 24.18 -23.97
C GLU A 185 5.55 23.21 -22.78
N PHE A 186 5.96 23.63 -21.58
CA PHE A 186 6.05 22.74 -20.42
C PHE A 186 4.70 22.10 -20.08
N ASN A 187 3.65 22.90 -20.01
CA ASN A 187 2.31 22.42 -19.66
C ASN A 187 1.78 21.39 -20.68
N GLU A 188 1.97 21.64 -21.98
CA GLU A 188 1.58 20.68 -23.02
C GLU A 188 2.42 19.39 -22.90
N ARG A 189 3.72 19.54 -22.67
CA ARG A 189 4.66 18.42 -22.61
C ARG A 189 4.41 17.54 -21.41
N VAL A 190 4.23 18.11 -20.21
CA VAL A 190 3.95 17.34 -18.99
C VAL A 190 2.61 16.62 -19.09
N THR A 191 1.58 17.26 -19.65
CA THR A 191 0.28 16.61 -19.89
C THR A 191 0.42 15.40 -20.82
N ALA A 192 1.17 15.54 -21.92
CA ALA A 192 1.41 14.44 -22.85
C ALA A 192 2.23 13.31 -22.21
N PHE A 193 3.20 13.65 -21.40
CA PHE A 193 4.02 12.67 -20.67
C PHE A 193 3.17 11.90 -19.63
N VAL A 194 2.40 12.59 -18.80
CA VAL A 194 1.51 11.95 -17.81
C VAL A 194 0.51 11.01 -18.48
N LYS A 195 0.01 11.37 -19.66
CA LYS A 195 -0.82 10.45 -20.45
C LYS A 195 -0.08 9.15 -20.82
N LYS A 196 1.20 9.22 -21.18
CA LYS A 196 2.02 8.03 -21.45
C LYS A 196 2.24 7.21 -20.18
N LEU A 197 2.46 7.88 -19.02
CA LEU A 197 2.54 7.20 -17.73
C LEU A 197 1.25 6.43 -17.43
N GLY A 198 0.08 7.05 -17.63
CA GLY A 198 -1.22 6.38 -17.45
C GLY A 198 -1.37 5.17 -18.38
N GLN A 199 -1.00 5.30 -19.67
CA GLN A 199 -1.04 4.18 -20.61
C GLN A 199 -0.13 3.01 -20.18
N ALA A 200 1.00 3.30 -19.54
CA ALA A 200 1.95 2.28 -19.09
C ALA A 200 1.58 1.70 -17.72
N TRP A 201 1.09 2.51 -16.77
CA TRP A 201 1.03 2.15 -15.36
C TRP A 201 -0.39 1.95 -14.80
N ASP A 202 -1.44 2.54 -15.42
CA ASP A 202 -2.79 2.51 -14.84
C ASP A 202 -3.37 1.08 -14.73
N ASN A 203 -2.90 0.16 -15.58
CA ASN A 203 -3.30 -1.25 -15.54
C ASN A 203 -2.13 -2.21 -15.24
N ASP A 204 -0.94 -1.70 -14.96
CA ASP A 204 0.19 -2.57 -14.61
C ASP A 204 -0.05 -3.22 -13.23
N PRO A 205 -0.08 -4.55 -13.14
CA PRO A 205 -0.35 -5.25 -11.89
C PRO A 205 0.75 -5.05 -10.84
N ARG A 206 1.93 -4.60 -11.23
CA ARG A 206 3.03 -4.28 -10.30
C ARG A 206 2.80 -2.97 -9.56
N VAL A 207 2.04 -2.04 -10.11
CA VAL A 207 1.83 -0.72 -9.51
C VAL A 207 0.80 -0.79 -8.39
N ALA A 208 1.21 -0.39 -7.18
CA ALA A 208 0.34 -0.22 -6.02
C ALA A 208 -0.43 1.10 -6.06
N PHE A 209 0.32 2.19 -6.02
CA PHE A 209 -0.13 3.58 -6.06
C PHE A 209 0.82 4.35 -6.96
N VAL A 210 0.45 5.57 -7.36
CA VAL A 210 1.33 6.46 -8.14
C VAL A 210 1.54 7.74 -7.35
N GLU A 211 2.79 8.07 -7.01
CA GLU A 211 3.10 9.35 -6.42
C GLU A 211 3.23 10.41 -7.52
N MET A 212 2.43 11.47 -7.44
CA MET A 212 2.52 12.61 -8.35
C MET A 212 3.84 13.32 -8.10
N GLY A 213 4.77 13.15 -9.03
CA GLY A 213 6.10 13.72 -8.95
C GLY A 213 6.29 14.89 -9.92
N ILE A 214 7.30 14.77 -10.75
CA ILE A 214 7.70 15.62 -11.89
C ILE A 214 8.38 16.90 -11.42
N ILE A 215 7.71 17.78 -10.69
CA ILE A 215 8.25 19.10 -10.31
C ILE A 215 8.94 19.07 -8.94
N GLY A 216 9.91 19.94 -8.79
CA GLY A 216 10.70 20.06 -7.56
C GLY A 216 11.81 19.02 -7.45
N GLU A 217 12.62 19.12 -6.41
CA GLU A 217 13.64 18.13 -6.13
C GLU A 217 13.00 16.82 -5.75
N TRP A 218 13.57 15.71 -6.21
CA TRP A 218 13.04 14.35 -6.07
C TRP A 218 11.58 14.17 -6.56
N GLY A 219 11.04 15.17 -7.28
CA GLY A 219 9.61 15.19 -7.61
C GLY A 219 8.70 15.48 -6.40
N GLU A 220 9.18 16.14 -5.36
CA GLU A 220 8.43 16.41 -4.12
C GLU A 220 7.76 17.77 -4.06
N HIS A 221 7.68 18.47 -5.18
CA HIS A 221 7.02 19.78 -5.30
C HIS A 221 7.66 20.88 -4.44
N HIS A 222 8.91 20.68 -4.00
CA HIS A 222 9.71 21.68 -3.31
C HIS A 222 11.09 21.78 -3.94
N ASP A 223 11.77 22.90 -3.70
CA ASP A 223 13.14 23.11 -4.12
C ASP A 223 14.03 23.26 -2.87
N PRO A 224 15.22 22.64 -2.86
CA PRO A 224 16.14 22.82 -1.75
C PRO A 224 16.63 24.27 -1.72
N ASP A 225 16.71 24.82 -0.55
CA ASP A 225 17.24 26.17 -0.27
C ASP A 225 16.65 27.34 -1.10
N ILE A 226 15.60 27.15 -1.83
CA ILE A 226 14.91 28.20 -2.59
C ILE A 226 14.23 29.24 -1.69
N THR A 227 14.13 28.94 -0.42
CA THR A 227 13.59 29.83 0.60
C THR A 227 14.18 31.24 0.60
N THR A 228 15.43 31.39 0.17
CA THR A 228 16.09 32.70 0.06
C THR A 228 15.72 33.46 -1.20
N PHE A 229 15.10 32.84 -2.17
CA PHE A 229 14.82 33.41 -3.50
C PHE A 229 13.34 33.61 -3.82
N TRP A 230 12.47 32.95 -3.07
CA TRP A 230 11.03 33.19 -3.17
C TRP A 230 10.65 34.28 -2.18
N PRO A 231 9.82 35.27 -2.57
CA PRO A 231 9.25 36.16 -1.60
C PRO A 231 8.56 35.32 -0.53
N PRO A 232 8.72 35.66 0.75
CA PRO A 232 7.96 35.02 1.80
C PRO A 232 6.49 35.14 1.42
N HIS A 233 5.83 34.02 1.20
CA HIS A 233 4.41 34.02 1.07
C HIS A 233 3.84 34.27 2.46
N ASP A 234 3.17 35.40 2.64
CA ASP A 234 2.53 35.80 3.90
C ASP A 234 1.36 34.87 4.27
N GLU A 235 1.10 33.87 3.44
CA GLU A 235 0.04 32.91 3.65
C GLU A 235 0.57 31.69 4.42
N PRO A 236 0.00 31.37 5.59
CA PRO A 236 0.44 30.24 6.42
C PRO A 236 0.25 28.87 5.77
N GLU A 237 -0.40 28.84 4.62
CA GLU A 237 -0.71 27.61 3.87
C GLU A 237 0.36 27.26 2.83
N HIS A 238 1.25 28.19 2.48
CA HIS A 238 2.32 27.90 1.54
C HIS A 238 3.52 27.30 2.26
N VAL A 239 3.80 26.06 1.88
CA VAL A 239 4.92 25.32 2.43
C VAL A 239 6.23 25.97 2.03
N TYR A 240 7.06 26.15 3.00
CA TYR A 240 8.39 26.69 2.86
C TYR A 240 9.24 25.85 1.87
N GLY A 241 9.92 26.49 0.94
CA GLY A 241 10.77 25.82 -0.06
C GLY A 241 10.04 25.17 -1.24
N ARG A 242 8.76 25.39 -1.38
CA ARG A 242 7.96 24.77 -2.43
C ARG A 242 8.25 25.34 -3.83
N THR A 243 8.36 24.45 -4.83
CA THR A 243 8.38 24.83 -6.25
C THR A 243 7.02 25.36 -6.67
N TRP A 244 6.94 26.67 -6.90
CA TRP A 244 5.69 27.29 -7.34
C TRP A 244 5.76 27.69 -8.81
N ILE A 245 4.74 27.25 -9.56
CA ILE A 245 4.49 27.62 -10.95
C ILE A 245 2.99 27.92 -11.04
N ASP A 246 2.61 29.11 -11.50
CA ASP A 246 1.20 29.48 -11.58
C ASP A 246 0.37 28.49 -12.39
N GLY A 247 -0.66 27.93 -11.77
CA GLY A 247 -1.58 26.98 -12.37
C GLY A 247 -1.05 25.58 -12.61
N ILE A 248 0.15 25.25 -12.11
CA ILE A 248 0.74 23.90 -12.27
C ILE A 248 -0.06 22.83 -11.54
N ASP A 249 -0.64 23.16 -10.40
CA ASP A 249 -1.56 22.32 -9.65
C ASP A 249 -2.73 21.86 -10.53
N LYS A 250 -3.33 22.79 -11.27
CA LYS A 250 -4.42 22.45 -12.21
C LYS A 250 -3.91 21.61 -13.37
N VAL A 251 -2.78 21.93 -13.97
CA VAL A 251 -2.22 21.17 -15.11
C VAL A 251 -1.91 19.73 -14.69
N LEU A 252 -1.21 19.54 -13.57
CA LEU A 252 -0.88 18.22 -13.07
C LEU A 252 -2.12 17.47 -12.58
N GLY A 253 -3.00 18.17 -11.84
CA GLY A 253 -4.24 17.59 -11.33
C GLY A 253 -5.13 17.05 -12.45
N ASP A 254 -5.39 17.84 -13.48
CA ASP A 254 -6.17 17.43 -14.65
C ASP A 254 -5.49 16.25 -15.36
N ALA A 255 -4.17 16.35 -15.63
CA ALA A 255 -3.42 15.32 -16.35
C ALA A 255 -3.41 13.98 -15.61
N PHE A 256 -3.11 13.96 -14.32
CA PHE A 256 -3.09 12.73 -13.52
C PHE A 256 -4.50 12.16 -13.32
N SER A 257 -5.49 13.02 -13.08
CA SER A 257 -6.89 12.59 -12.95
C SER A 257 -7.44 12.00 -14.25
N GLU A 258 -7.01 12.49 -15.43
CA GLU A 258 -7.37 11.90 -16.71
C GLU A 258 -6.62 10.60 -17.00
N ALA A 259 -5.34 10.53 -16.69
CA ALA A 259 -4.47 9.43 -17.05
C ALA A 259 -4.65 8.17 -16.16
N PHE A 260 -4.99 8.37 -14.89
CA PHE A 260 -5.12 7.28 -13.91
C PHE A 260 -6.57 7.12 -13.46
N LYS A 261 -7.21 6.03 -13.89
CA LYS A 261 -8.60 5.68 -13.54
C LYS A 261 -8.68 4.48 -12.60
N ASN A 262 -7.71 3.58 -12.70
CA ASN A 262 -7.66 2.33 -11.96
C ASN A 262 -6.67 2.40 -10.79
N LYS A 263 -5.56 3.13 -10.93
CA LYS A 263 -4.58 3.33 -9.86
C LYS A 263 -4.84 4.59 -9.07
N LYS A 264 -4.65 4.52 -7.77
CA LYS A 264 -4.74 5.67 -6.87
C LYS A 264 -3.50 6.55 -7.04
N VAL A 265 -3.73 7.86 -7.20
CA VAL A 265 -2.68 8.87 -7.26
C VAL A 265 -2.54 9.54 -5.90
N MET A 266 -1.31 9.77 -5.48
CA MET A 266 -0.97 10.44 -4.21
C MET A 266 -0.21 11.73 -4.50
N VAL A 267 -0.47 12.77 -3.72
CA VAL A 267 0.15 14.09 -3.85
C VAL A 267 0.93 14.48 -2.59
N ARG A 268 1.96 15.33 -2.76
CA ARG A 268 2.78 15.79 -1.62
C ARG A 268 2.05 16.84 -0.78
N TYR A 269 1.33 17.77 -1.42
CA TYR A 269 0.64 18.88 -0.77
C TYR A 269 -0.84 18.84 -1.09
N ALA A 270 -1.64 18.39 -0.11
CA ALA A 270 -3.08 18.16 -0.30
C ALA A 270 -3.88 19.44 -0.63
N TYR A 271 -3.47 20.59 -0.08
CA TYR A 271 -4.18 21.86 -0.32
C TYR A 271 -4.18 22.28 -1.77
N ASP A 272 -3.11 21.98 -2.51
CA ASP A 272 -2.98 22.34 -3.92
C ASP A 272 -3.87 21.50 -4.82
N PHE A 273 -4.17 20.29 -4.38
CA PHE A 273 -4.96 19.33 -5.14
C PHE A 273 -6.28 18.97 -4.44
N LYS A 274 -6.79 19.87 -3.58
CA LYS A 274 -8.02 19.63 -2.81
C LYS A 274 -9.25 19.30 -3.66
N ASP A 275 -9.30 19.83 -4.89
CA ASP A 275 -10.41 19.66 -5.81
C ASP A 275 -10.34 18.33 -6.61
N TYR A 276 -9.27 17.55 -6.39
CA TYR A 276 -9.05 16.24 -7.00
C TYR A 276 -9.18 15.11 -5.97
N ASP A 277 -9.59 13.94 -6.42
CA ASP A 277 -9.67 12.75 -5.56
C ASP A 277 -8.33 12.02 -5.52
N PHE A 278 -7.33 12.63 -4.85
CA PHE A 278 -6.00 12.07 -4.67
C PHE A 278 -5.74 11.71 -3.21
N GLY A 279 -4.89 10.69 -3.01
CA GLY A 279 -4.29 10.37 -1.73
C GLY A 279 -3.13 11.29 -1.40
N ILE A 280 -2.42 10.98 -0.32
CA ILE A 280 -1.32 11.82 0.16
C ILE A 280 -0.09 10.94 0.40
N TYR A 281 1.07 11.40 -0.08
CA TYR A 281 2.37 10.99 0.43
C TYR A 281 3.02 12.15 1.18
N TRP A 282 3.30 11.96 2.46
CA TRP A 282 3.96 12.97 3.29
C TRP A 282 5.33 12.45 3.69
N ASP A 283 6.40 13.07 3.18
CA ASP A 283 7.76 12.55 3.33
C ASP A 283 8.49 13.20 4.53
N SER A 284 7.77 13.57 5.57
CA SER A 284 8.33 14.17 6.78
C SER A 284 7.58 13.73 8.05
N TRP A 285 7.19 12.46 8.10
CA TRP A 285 6.57 11.88 9.29
C TRP A 285 7.52 11.93 10.50
N ALA A 286 6.95 12.06 11.69
CA ALA A 286 7.63 12.08 12.98
C ALA A 286 8.43 13.34 13.32
N ILE A 287 8.36 14.40 12.53
CA ILE A 287 8.72 15.75 12.94
C ILE A 287 7.44 16.49 13.29
N ASP A 288 7.29 16.95 14.56
CA ASP A 288 6.03 17.56 15.02
C ASP A 288 5.57 18.72 14.13
N GLU A 289 6.45 19.64 13.79
CA GLU A 289 6.11 20.79 12.94
C GLU A 289 5.68 20.37 11.55
N GLU A 290 6.37 19.41 10.96
CA GLU A 290 6.05 18.88 9.66
C GLU A 290 4.80 18.00 9.69
N VAL A 291 4.65 17.17 10.72
CA VAL A 291 3.45 16.37 10.91
C VAL A 291 2.24 17.25 11.21
N GLU A 292 2.39 18.28 12.05
CA GLU A 292 1.29 19.23 12.29
C GLU A 292 0.83 19.89 10.99
N ARG A 293 1.77 20.28 10.13
CA ARG A 293 1.50 20.87 8.82
C ARG A 293 0.82 19.86 7.88
N GLY A 294 1.37 18.65 7.76
CA GLY A 294 0.79 17.56 7.00
C GLY A 294 -0.54 17.08 7.57
N TYR A 295 -0.63 17.00 8.90
CA TYR A 295 -1.85 16.62 9.62
C TYR A 295 -3.01 17.55 9.30
N ARG A 296 -2.80 18.87 9.33
CA ARG A 296 -3.84 19.84 8.96
C ARG A 296 -4.29 19.66 7.51
N GLN A 297 -3.37 19.41 6.59
CA GLN A 297 -3.70 19.13 5.21
C GLN A 297 -4.53 17.85 5.07
N MET A 298 -4.13 16.77 5.72
CA MET A 298 -4.84 15.49 5.70
C MET A 298 -6.24 15.60 6.32
N LEU A 299 -6.36 16.30 7.46
CA LEU A 299 -7.66 16.57 8.09
C LEU A 299 -8.59 17.41 7.22
N SER A 300 -8.05 18.36 6.44
CA SER A 300 -8.87 19.19 5.55
C SER A 300 -9.57 18.41 4.45
N LEU A 301 -9.09 17.21 4.15
CA LEU A 301 -9.68 16.31 3.16
C LEU A 301 -10.84 15.46 3.72
N GLY A 302 -11.12 15.56 5.04
CA GLY A 302 -12.22 14.85 5.69
C GLY A 302 -12.11 13.32 5.51
N ASP A 303 -13.16 12.72 4.99
CA ASP A 303 -13.28 11.27 4.83
C ASP A 303 -12.53 10.68 3.63
N ARG A 304 -11.67 11.46 2.94
CA ARG A 304 -10.95 10.99 1.75
C ARG A 304 -10.09 9.75 2.02
N TRP A 305 -9.57 9.60 3.22
CA TRP A 305 -8.82 8.41 3.63
C TRP A 305 -9.58 7.09 3.45
N LYS A 306 -10.91 7.15 3.38
CA LYS A 306 -11.75 5.96 3.14
C LYS A 306 -11.65 5.44 1.70
N THR A 307 -11.20 6.28 0.78
CA THR A 307 -11.12 5.95 -0.65
C THR A 307 -9.74 6.13 -1.27
N GLN A 308 -8.86 6.91 -0.61
CA GLN A 308 -7.54 7.26 -1.11
C GLN A 308 -6.46 7.01 -0.05
N PRO A 309 -5.29 6.47 -0.43
CA PRO A 309 -4.23 6.12 0.50
C PRO A 309 -3.56 7.35 1.11
N ILE A 310 -3.19 7.21 2.38
CA ILE A 310 -2.30 8.14 3.09
C ILE A 310 -1.04 7.36 3.47
N GLY A 311 0.12 7.88 3.08
CA GLY A 311 1.41 7.28 3.35
C GLY A 311 2.53 8.28 3.27
N GLY A 312 3.74 7.81 3.05
CA GLY A 312 4.91 8.67 2.85
C GLY A 312 6.18 8.11 3.45
N GLU A 313 7.00 8.99 3.98
CA GLU A 313 8.32 8.66 4.52
C GLU A 313 8.54 9.23 5.91
N ILE A 314 9.30 8.49 6.69
CA ILE A 314 9.87 8.98 7.92
C ILE A 314 11.05 9.88 7.55
N THR A 315 11.12 11.06 8.16
CA THR A 315 12.21 11.99 7.90
C THR A 315 13.57 11.40 8.24
N TRP A 316 14.56 11.66 7.39
CA TRP A 316 15.96 11.27 7.59
C TRP A 316 16.52 11.67 8.96
N ASN A 317 16.22 12.91 9.41
CA ASN A 317 16.63 13.42 10.70
C ASN A 317 15.63 13.13 11.82
N TRP A 318 14.91 12.07 11.70
CA TRP A 318 13.84 11.73 12.61
C TRP A 318 14.28 11.72 14.06
N GLY A 319 13.58 12.44 14.90
CA GLY A 319 13.92 12.58 16.32
C GLY A 319 15.08 13.52 16.63
N SER A 320 15.87 13.96 15.64
CA SER A 320 16.99 14.87 15.89
C SER A 320 16.55 16.25 16.37
N LEU A 321 15.37 16.69 15.98
CA LEU A 321 14.79 17.97 16.40
C LEU A 321 14.10 17.90 17.77
N TYR A 322 13.47 16.77 18.10
CA TYR A 322 12.64 16.60 19.30
C TYR A 322 13.30 15.78 20.39
N LEU A 323 14.02 14.73 19.99
CA LEU A 323 14.68 13.82 20.89
C LEU A 323 16.18 13.94 20.65
N GLN A 324 16.82 14.89 21.33
CA GLN A 324 18.26 15.11 21.22
C GLN A 324 19.01 13.77 21.37
N GLY A 325 19.74 13.39 20.32
CA GLY A 325 20.52 12.17 20.28
C GLY A 325 19.95 11.06 19.37
N ASN A 326 18.68 11.10 19.00
CA ASN A 326 18.12 10.17 18.03
C ASN A 326 18.56 10.56 16.61
N ARG A 327 19.17 9.65 15.88
CA ARG A 327 19.76 9.93 14.56
C ARG A 327 19.29 8.97 13.47
N CYS A 328 18.52 7.97 13.83
CA CYS A 328 18.07 6.93 12.91
C CYS A 328 16.72 6.36 13.36
N LEU A 329 16.12 5.57 12.49
CA LEU A 329 14.84 4.92 12.76
C LEU A 329 14.88 4.05 14.01
N GLU A 330 15.97 3.29 14.23
CA GLU A 330 16.10 2.43 15.39
C GLU A 330 16.01 3.21 16.71
N ASP A 331 16.75 4.31 16.83
CA ASP A 331 16.71 5.15 18.02
C ASP A 331 15.31 5.69 18.29
N CYS A 332 14.62 6.09 17.22
CA CYS A 332 13.27 6.62 17.31
C CYS A 332 12.26 5.57 17.75
N LEU A 333 12.31 4.37 17.20
CA LEU A 333 11.41 3.29 17.59
C LEU A 333 11.72 2.74 18.97
N LYS A 334 13.00 2.71 19.39
CA LYS A 334 13.39 2.29 20.75
C LYS A 334 13.03 3.33 21.82
N ASN A 335 12.82 4.59 21.45
CA ASN A 335 12.36 5.61 22.37
C ASN A 335 10.83 5.56 22.50
N GLU A 336 10.33 5.38 23.73
CA GLU A 336 8.90 5.19 23.99
C GLU A 336 8.03 6.36 23.49
N LYS A 337 8.46 7.60 23.75
CA LYS A 337 7.69 8.79 23.32
C LYS A 337 7.56 8.89 21.81
N THR A 338 8.63 8.62 21.07
CA THR A 338 8.61 8.70 19.61
C THR A 338 7.81 7.55 19.02
N PHE A 339 7.94 6.38 19.60
CA PHE A 339 7.15 5.22 19.20
C PHE A 339 5.64 5.46 19.39
N ASP A 340 5.24 5.95 20.57
CA ASP A 340 3.83 6.25 20.87
C ASP A 340 3.29 7.34 19.95
N LEU A 341 4.08 8.40 19.69
CA LEU A 341 3.71 9.47 18.77
C LEU A 341 3.45 8.95 17.37
N ILE A 342 4.37 8.15 16.81
CA ILE A 342 4.20 7.64 15.45
C ILE A 342 3.05 6.64 15.35
N LEU A 343 2.86 5.80 16.37
CA LEU A 343 1.72 4.89 16.42
C LEU A 343 0.39 5.66 16.43
N GLU A 344 0.32 6.72 17.24
CA GLU A 344 -0.85 7.60 17.28
C GLU A 344 -1.10 8.27 15.93
N GLN A 345 -0.05 8.79 15.27
CA GLN A 345 -0.16 9.38 13.95
C GLN A 345 -0.65 8.38 12.90
N ILE A 346 -0.07 7.16 12.87
CA ILE A 346 -0.50 6.10 11.97
C ILE A 346 -2.00 5.81 12.16
N ARG A 347 -2.44 5.69 13.42
CA ARG A 347 -3.82 5.34 13.75
C ARG A 347 -4.81 6.46 13.44
N ASN A 348 -4.49 7.71 13.80
CA ASN A 348 -5.38 8.85 13.61
C ASN A 348 -5.43 9.37 12.17
N LEU A 349 -4.33 9.22 11.43
CA LEU A 349 -4.26 9.63 10.02
C LEU A 349 -4.61 8.51 9.05
N HIS A 350 -4.98 7.34 9.54
CA HIS A 350 -5.33 6.19 8.70
C HIS A 350 -4.20 5.81 7.71
N CYS A 351 -2.96 5.81 8.21
CA CYS A 351 -1.77 5.59 7.41
C CYS A 351 -1.72 4.18 6.81
N ASN A 352 -1.49 4.10 5.51
CA ASN A 352 -1.37 2.83 4.78
C ASN A 352 0.06 2.29 4.80
N HIS A 353 1.06 3.14 4.57
CA HIS A 353 2.46 2.72 4.45
C HIS A 353 3.43 3.84 4.81
N LEU A 354 4.62 3.46 5.29
CA LEU A 354 5.72 4.39 5.55
C LEU A 354 7.05 3.82 5.04
N GLY A 355 7.86 4.69 4.45
CA GLY A 355 9.21 4.40 3.99
C GLY A 355 10.30 4.95 4.91
N GLY A 356 11.56 4.79 4.50
CA GLY A 356 12.73 5.30 5.23
C GLY A 356 13.40 4.28 6.15
N VAL A 357 13.24 2.98 5.88
CA VAL A 357 13.72 1.88 6.74
C VAL A 357 14.91 1.12 6.18
N THR A 358 15.43 1.52 5.03
CA THR A 358 16.43 0.77 4.24
C THR A 358 17.71 0.43 5.01
N TRP A 359 18.13 1.27 5.94
CA TRP A 359 19.40 1.10 6.67
C TRP A 359 19.23 0.70 8.13
N ALA A 360 18.03 0.28 8.53
CA ALA A 360 17.77 -0.14 9.90
C ALA A 360 18.42 -1.50 10.22
N ASP A 361 18.85 -1.67 11.47
CA ASP A 361 19.32 -2.98 11.96
C ASP A 361 18.13 -3.85 12.39
N TRP A 362 17.64 -4.66 11.48
CA TRP A 362 16.54 -5.60 11.71
C TRP A 362 16.89 -6.79 12.61
N SER A 363 18.12 -6.87 13.13
CA SER A 363 18.50 -7.88 14.12
C SER A 363 18.25 -7.45 15.57
N ASP A 364 18.06 -6.15 15.84
CA ASP A 364 17.73 -5.64 17.18
C ASP A 364 16.31 -6.04 17.59
N SER A 365 16.16 -6.76 18.68
CA SER A 365 14.88 -7.34 19.10
C SER A 365 13.83 -6.32 19.47
N LEU A 366 14.18 -5.23 20.15
CA LEU A 366 13.23 -4.16 20.51
C LEU A 366 12.81 -3.36 19.28
N PHE A 367 13.74 -3.08 18.38
CA PHE A 367 13.42 -2.43 17.11
C PHE A 367 12.46 -3.30 16.29
N LEU A 368 12.77 -4.60 16.16
CA LEU A 368 11.94 -5.54 15.40
C LEU A 368 10.52 -5.66 15.98
N GLU A 369 10.40 -5.76 17.32
CA GLU A 369 9.11 -5.79 18.01
C GLU A 369 8.26 -4.55 17.69
N ARG A 370 8.84 -3.36 17.87
CA ARG A 370 8.14 -2.08 17.65
C ARG A 370 7.85 -1.81 16.17
N ALA A 371 8.77 -2.15 15.28
CA ALA A 371 8.51 -2.11 13.84
C ALA A 371 7.36 -3.04 13.45
N GLY A 372 7.25 -4.19 14.10
CA GLY A 372 6.13 -5.13 13.95
C GLY A 372 4.80 -4.55 14.43
N GLU A 373 4.78 -3.84 15.57
CA GLU A 373 3.57 -3.16 16.05
C GLU A 373 3.10 -2.07 15.05
N LEU A 374 4.04 -1.29 14.50
CA LEU A 374 3.69 -0.30 13.46
C LEU A 374 3.23 -0.99 12.17
N GLN A 375 3.85 -2.12 11.78
CA GLN A 375 3.40 -2.93 10.64
C GLN A 375 1.96 -3.42 10.81
N LYS A 376 1.57 -3.86 12.01
CA LYS A 376 0.19 -4.26 12.31
C LYS A 376 -0.77 -3.07 12.21
N ALA A 377 -0.33 -1.92 12.67
CA ALA A 377 -1.13 -0.69 12.66
C ALA A 377 -1.35 -0.14 11.25
N MET A 378 -0.29 -0.03 10.44
CA MET A 378 -0.40 0.51 9.09
C MET A 378 -1.31 -0.32 8.19
N GLY A 379 -2.07 0.35 7.32
CA GLY A 379 -2.89 -0.29 6.30
C GLY A 379 -4.03 -1.13 6.85
N HIS A 380 -4.51 -2.04 6.05
CA HIS A 380 -5.54 -3.01 6.41
C HIS A 380 -4.96 -4.17 7.25
N ARG A 381 -5.78 -4.73 8.13
CA ARG A 381 -5.50 -5.98 8.84
C ARG A 381 -6.81 -6.69 9.12
N PHE A 382 -7.17 -7.59 8.22
CA PHE A 382 -8.45 -8.30 8.27
C PHE A 382 -8.36 -9.51 9.18
N VAL A 383 -9.26 -9.58 10.16
CA VAL A 383 -9.38 -10.68 11.12
C VAL A 383 -10.75 -11.32 10.95
N LEU A 384 -10.78 -12.61 10.69
CA LEU A 384 -11.99 -13.42 10.74
C LEU A 384 -12.25 -13.79 12.21
N SER A 385 -13.42 -13.46 12.74
CA SER A 385 -13.78 -13.76 14.13
C SER A 385 -14.56 -15.05 14.27
N GLU A 386 -15.47 -15.30 13.34
CA GLU A 386 -16.37 -16.45 13.34
C GLU A 386 -16.79 -16.82 11.93
N ALA A 387 -17.11 -18.09 11.71
CA ALA A 387 -17.76 -18.57 10.49
C ALA A 387 -18.77 -19.66 10.80
N GLY A 388 -19.74 -19.82 9.90
CA GLY A 388 -20.69 -20.93 9.93
C GLY A 388 -20.95 -21.42 8.52
N TYR A 389 -21.01 -22.73 8.31
CA TYR A 389 -21.30 -23.28 6.98
C TYR A 389 -22.04 -24.61 7.01
N THR A 390 -22.68 -24.97 5.89
CA THR A 390 -23.33 -26.25 5.71
C THR A 390 -22.31 -27.40 5.80
N ALA A 391 -22.45 -28.29 6.78
CA ALA A 391 -21.51 -29.38 7.04
C ALA A 391 -21.48 -30.42 5.92
N SER A 392 -22.66 -30.75 5.36
CA SER A 392 -22.81 -31.75 4.31
C SER A 392 -23.89 -31.34 3.32
N ALA A 393 -23.57 -31.40 2.03
CA ALA A 393 -24.48 -31.16 0.92
C ALA A 393 -24.46 -32.34 -0.06
N LYS A 394 -25.61 -32.63 -0.72
CA LYS A 394 -25.62 -33.55 -1.84
C LYS A 394 -24.87 -32.93 -3.02
N VAL A 395 -24.28 -33.74 -3.87
CA VAL A 395 -23.66 -33.30 -5.13
C VAL A 395 -24.61 -32.37 -5.91
N GLY A 396 -24.13 -31.23 -6.37
CA GLY A 396 -24.91 -30.22 -7.09
C GLY A 396 -25.98 -29.50 -6.25
N LYS A 397 -25.86 -29.51 -4.91
CA LYS A 397 -26.72 -28.74 -3.99
C LYS A 397 -25.91 -27.63 -3.32
N PRO A 398 -26.57 -26.52 -2.96
CA PRO A 398 -25.88 -25.38 -2.38
C PRO A 398 -25.25 -25.70 -1.03
N ILE A 399 -24.09 -25.12 -0.79
CA ILE A 399 -23.44 -24.98 0.49
C ILE A 399 -23.64 -23.52 0.91
N HIS A 400 -24.21 -23.31 2.08
CA HIS A 400 -24.33 -22.00 2.69
C HIS A 400 -23.09 -21.69 3.50
N LEU A 401 -22.58 -20.44 3.44
CA LEU A 401 -21.44 -19.93 4.21
C LEU A 401 -21.78 -18.56 4.76
N GLU A 402 -21.53 -18.38 6.05
CA GLU A 402 -21.57 -17.08 6.74
C GLU A 402 -20.25 -16.86 7.47
N PHE A 403 -19.77 -15.62 7.52
CA PHE A 403 -18.59 -15.25 8.32
C PHE A 403 -18.56 -13.76 8.64
N ALA A 404 -17.72 -13.36 9.60
CA ALA A 404 -17.54 -11.98 9.99
C ALA A 404 -16.07 -11.59 9.93
N VAL A 405 -15.80 -10.40 9.34
CA VAL A 405 -14.46 -9.81 9.18
C VAL A 405 -14.40 -8.47 9.87
N THR A 406 -13.34 -8.22 10.62
CA THR A 406 -13.05 -6.91 11.22
C THR A 406 -11.69 -6.42 10.71
N ASN A 407 -11.60 -5.14 10.35
CA ASN A 407 -10.33 -4.51 9.97
C ASN A 407 -9.68 -3.89 11.21
N THR A 408 -8.67 -4.54 11.77
CA THR A 408 -7.92 -4.08 12.96
C THR A 408 -6.72 -3.19 12.63
N GLY A 409 -6.52 -2.89 11.36
CA GLY A 409 -5.51 -1.95 10.87
C GLY A 409 -5.91 -0.48 11.05
N SER A 410 -5.33 0.40 10.24
CA SER A 410 -5.62 1.85 10.27
C SER A 410 -6.25 2.37 9.00
N SER A 411 -6.18 1.65 7.88
CA SER A 411 -6.80 2.08 6.62
C SER A 411 -7.62 0.96 5.98
N PRO A 412 -8.54 1.28 5.06
CA PRO A 412 -9.17 0.26 4.23
C PRO A 412 -8.15 -0.34 3.24
N PHE A 413 -8.57 -1.39 2.54
CA PHE A 413 -7.94 -1.81 1.30
C PHE A 413 -8.53 -0.98 0.16
N TYR A 414 -7.69 -0.45 -0.75
CA TYR A 414 -8.14 0.60 -1.68
C TYR A 414 -8.61 0.11 -3.04
N TYR A 415 -8.63 -1.21 -3.26
CA TYR A 415 -9.03 -1.83 -4.52
C TYR A 415 -10.08 -2.92 -4.31
N SER A 416 -11.04 -3.05 -5.21
CA SER A 416 -12.07 -4.07 -5.12
C SER A 416 -11.51 -5.41 -5.66
N TRP A 417 -10.64 -6.05 -4.86
CA TRP A 417 -10.08 -7.35 -5.18
C TRP A 417 -11.07 -8.46 -4.83
N PRO A 418 -11.14 -9.54 -5.65
CA PRO A 418 -12.12 -10.61 -5.45
C PRO A 418 -11.94 -11.35 -4.13
N LEU A 419 -13.05 -11.57 -3.44
CA LEU A 419 -13.13 -12.48 -2.29
C LEU A 419 -13.59 -13.86 -2.80
N GLU A 420 -12.78 -14.90 -2.57
CA GLU A 420 -13.03 -16.28 -3.01
C GLU A 420 -13.33 -17.20 -1.83
N VAL A 421 -14.40 -18.00 -1.95
CA VAL A 421 -14.52 -19.25 -1.21
C VAL A 421 -14.05 -20.38 -2.10
N SER A 422 -13.19 -21.24 -1.58
CA SER A 422 -12.66 -22.40 -2.31
C SER A 422 -12.87 -23.69 -1.55
N LEU A 423 -12.99 -24.80 -2.30
CA LEU A 423 -12.87 -26.16 -1.76
C LEU A 423 -11.54 -26.73 -2.20
N LEU A 424 -10.79 -27.26 -1.22
CA LEU A 424 -9.46 -27.80 -1.43
C LEU A 424 -9.46 -29.31 -1.21
N ASP A 425 -8.60 -30.00 -1.94
CA ASP A 425 -8.28 -31.39 -1.63
C ASP A 425 -7.72 -31.48 -0.21
N PRO A 426 -8.20 -32.39 0.64
CA PRO A 426 -7.83 -32.44 2.05
C PRO A 426 -6.41 -32.92 2.33
N GLU A 427 -5.72 -33.50 1.34
CA GLU A 427 -4.37 -34.04 1.46
C GLU A 427 -3.32 -33.12 0.82
N THR A 428 -3.61 -32.58 -0.37
CA THR A 428 -2.67 -31.76 -1.13
C THR A 428 -2.90 -30.26 -0.93
N HIS A 429 -4.06 -29.86 -0.44
CA HIS A 429 -4.56 -28.49 -0.36
C HIS A 429 -4.72 -27.80 -1.74
N ASP A 430 -4.69 -28.58 -2.83
CA ASP A 430 -4.95 -28.06 -4.16
C ASP A 430 -6.42 -27.62 -4.29
N LYS A 431 -6.61 -26.49 -4.97
CA LYS A 431 -7.95 -25.96 -5.23
C LYS A 431 -8.69 -26.82 -6.24
N VAL A 432 -9.78 -27.44 -5.84
CA VAL A 432 -10.65 -28.28 -6.70
C VAL A 432 -11.94 -27.60 -7.11
N TYR A 433 -12.34 -26.54 -6.39
CA TYR A 433 -13.48 -25.69 -6.71
C TYR A 433 -13.25 -24.28 -6.16
N ALA A 434 -13.80 -23.29 -6.85
CA ALA A 434 -13.78 -21.90 -6.37
C ALA A 434 -15.07 -21.17 -6.76
N HIS A 435 -15.46 -20.23 -5.91
CA HIS A 435 -16.56 -19.31 -6.15
C HIS A 435 -16.17 -17.92 -5.65
N VAL A 436 -16.23 -16.92 -6.53
CA VAL A 436 -16.04 -15.52 -6.18
C VAL A 436 -17.34 -14.98 -5.60
N ILE A 437 -17.27 -14.36 -4.43
CA ILE A 437 -18.41 -13.74 -3.77
C ILE A 437 -18.55 -12.31 -4.31
N GLU A 438 -19.29 -12.15 -5.41
CA GLU A 438 -19.34 -10.91 -6.20
C GLU A 438 -20.02 -9.74 -5.47
N GLU A 439 -20.88 -10.03 -4.48
CA GLU A 439 -21.61 -9.02 -3.71
C GLU A 439 -20.76 -8.30 -2.65
N VAL A 440 -19.51 -8.74 -2.47
CA VAL A 440 -18.61 -8.20 -1.44
C VAL A 440 -17.61 -7.24 -2.07
N ASP A 441 -17.61 -6.01 -1.58
CA ASP A 441 -16.57 -5.03 -1.84
C ASP A 441 -15.70 -4.84 -0.60
N ILE A 442 -14.49 -5.39 -0.62
CA ILE A 442 -13.55 -5.34 0.51
C ILE A 442 -13.05 -3.92 0.82
N THR A 443 -13.22 -2.96 -0.10
CA THR A 443 -12.89 -1.54 0.15
C THR A 443 -13.77 -0.93 1.23
N GLN A 444 -14.94 -1.52 1.49
CA GLN A 444 -15.88 -1.08 2.52
C GLN A 444 -15.55 -1.63 3.92
N TRP A 445 -14.53 -2.47 4.05
CA TRP A 445 -14.10 -2.98 5.35
C TRP A 445 -13.22 -1.94 6.05
N LEU A 446 -13.89 -0.94 6.62
CA LEU A 446 -13.23 0.21 7.24
C LEU A 446 -12.62 -0.17 8.60
N PRO A 447 -11.49 0.46 8.99
CA PRO A 447 -10.96 0.37 10.35
C PRO A 447 -11.79 1.16 11.35
N GLY A 448 -11.35 1.16 12.63
CA GLY A 448 -11.89 2.07 13.64
C GLY A 448 -11.50 3.52 13.42
N GLU A 449 -12.13 4.43 14.14
CA GLU A 449 -11.87 5.86 14.14
C GLU A 449 -11.59 6.38 15.56
N GLU A 450 -10.91 7.50 15.68
CA GLU A 450 -10.61 8.17 16.95
C GLU A 450 -9.75 7.30 17.89
N TRP A 451 -8.49 7.12 17.53
CA TRP A 451 -7.56 6.33 18.35
C TRP A 451 -7.33 6.99 19.71
N ASP A 452 -7.44 6.21 20.76
CA ASP A 452 -7.09 6.58 22.13
C ASP A 452 -5.77 5.92 22.51
N VAL A 453 -4.69 6.69 22.58
CA VAL A 453 -3.36 6.18 22.88
C VAL A 453 -3.26 5.55 24.28
N HIS A 454 -4.02 6.07 25.25
CA HIS A 454 -4.01 5.55 26.62
C HIS A 454 -4.78 4.24 26.76
N ALA A 455 -5.86 4.08 25.97
CA ALA A 455 -6.63 2.85 25.92
C ALA A 455 -6.03 1.81 24.97
N GLY A 456 -5.13 2.21 24.05
CA GLY A 456 -4.62 1.37 22.97
C GLY A 456 -5.72 0.86 22.05
N ALA A 457 -6.77 1.64 21.84
CA ALA A 457 -7.95 1.23 21.08
C ALA A 457 -8.65 2.41 20.41
N TYR A 458 -9.40 2.14 19.35
CA TYR A 458 -10.29 3.13 18.76
C TYR A 458 -11.54 3.36 19.61
N ARG A 459 -11.92 4.62 19.86
CA ARG A 459 -13.17 5.00 20.53
C ARG A 459 -14.39 4.59 19.73
N LYS A 460 -14.28 4.63 18.41
CA LYS A 460 -15.22 4.06 17.47
C LYS A 460 -14.59 2.80 16.87
N PRO A 461 -14.90 1.61 17.41
CA PRO A 461 -14.29 0.37 16.93
C PRO A 461 -14.66 0.07 15.48
N ALA A 462 -13.79 -0.66 14.80
CA ALA A 462 -14.06 -1.13 13.44
C ALA A 462 -15.36 -1.96 13.41
N PRO A 463 -16.20 -1.78 12.38
CA PRO A 463 -17.41 -2.59 12.23
C PRO A 463 -17.06 -4.06 11.93
N ALA A 464 -17.85 -4.98 12.45
CA ALA A 464 -17.82 -6.36 12.02
C ALA A 464 -18.63 -6.48 10.72
N ASN A 465 -17.95 -6.74 9.61
CA ASN A 465 -18.56 -6.94 8.31
C ASN A 465 -19.06 -8.39 8.22
N LYS A 466 -20.37 -8.57 8.14
CA LYS A 466 -21.01 -9.89 8.05
C LYS A 466 -21.30 -10.21 6.60
N ILE A 467 -20.79 -11.33 6.15
CA ILE A 467 -20.93 -11.85 4.79
C ILE A 467 -21.70 -13.14 4.83
N SER A 468 -22.59 -13.33 3.86
CA SER A 468 -23.38 -14.55 3.70
C SER A 468 -23.51 -14.86 2.22
N CYS A 469 -23.21 -16.08 1.80
CA CYS A 469 -23.34 -16.51 0.42
C CYS A 469 -23.75 -17.98 0.32
N ASP A 470 -24.38 -18.33 -0.80
CA ASP A 470 -24.64 -19.71 -1.21
C ASP A 470 -23.84 -20.02 -2.48
N PHE A 471 -23.13 -21.14 -2.51
CA PHE A 471 -22.44 -21.59 -3.69
C PHE A 471 -22.72 -23.08 -3.98
N ILE A 472 -22.69 -23.46 -5.25
CA ILE A 472 -22.97 -24.82 -5.68
C ILE A 472 -21.72 -25.42 -6.26
N PRO A 473 -21.05 -26.37 -5.57
CA PRO A 473 -19.85 -27.01 -6.09
C PRO A 473 -20.24 -28.03 -7.15
N ASP A 474 -20.27 -27.58 -8.40
CA ASP A 474 -20.56 -28.43 -9.54
C ASP A 474 -19.37 -29.36 -9.86
N ASN A 475 -19.67 -30.55 -10.35
CA ASN A 475 -18.69 -31.52 -10.85
C ASN A 475 -17.70 -32.09 -9.84
N LEU A 476 -17.93 -31.89 -8.54
CA LEU A 476 -17.12 -32.53 -7.50
C LEU A 476 -17.56 -34.00 -7.31
N LYS A 477 -16.58 -34.88 -7.07
CA LYS A 477 -16.82 -36.24 -6.62
C LYS A 477 -17.35 -36.21 -5.17
N PRO A 478 -18.16 -37.22 -4.77
CA PRO A 478 -18.44 -37.39 -3.35
C PRO A 478 -17.14 -37.51 -2.55
N GLY A 479 -17.07 -36.79 -1.43
CA GLY A 479 -15.87 -36.78 -0.58
C GLY A 479 -15.87 -35.66 0.45
N ARG A 480 -14.80 -35.64 1.22
CA ARG A 480 -14.46 -34.59 2.18
C ARG A 480 -13.53 -33.57 1.51
N TYR A 481 -13.76 -32.29 1.76
CA TYR A 481 -12.97 -31.16 1.25
C TYR A 481 -12.68 -30.17 2.36
N VAL A 482 -11.63 -29.37 2.23
CA VAL A 482 -11.42 -28.20 3.11
C VAL A 482 -12.10 -27.00 2.48
N ILE A 483 -12.99 -26.33 3.22
CA ILE A 483 -13.51 -25.02 2.84
C ILE A 483 -12.57 -23.93 3.31
N ALA A 484 -12.19 -23.02 2.42
CA ALA A 484 -11.24 -21.95 2.71
C ALA A 484 -11.65 -20.62 2.07
N LEU A 485 -11.17 -19.51 2.68
CA LEU A 485 -11.35 -18.14 2.19
C LEU A 485 -10.02 -17.57 1.70
N SER A 486 -10.09 -16.69 0.68
CA SER A 486 -8.95 -15.92 0.19
C SER A 486 -9.40 -14.61 -0.46
N ILE A 487 -8.55 -13.57 -0.38
CA ILE A 487 -8.69 -12.35 -1.16
C ILE A 487 -7.61 -12.40 -2.25
N LEU A 488 -8.04 -12.26 -3.50
CA LEU A 488 -7.21 -12.55 -4.65
C LEU A 488 -6.65 -11.28 -5.28
N ASP A 489 -5.34 -11.24 -5.49
CA ASP A 489 -4.73 -10.30 -6.42
C ASP A 489 -5.20 -10.66 -7.85
N PRO A 490 -5.79 -9.73 -8.61
CA PRO A 490 -6.16 -9.97 -10.01
C PRO A 490 -4.99 -10.44 -10.87
N ALA A 491 -3.75 -10.10 -10.50
CA ALA A 491 -2.54 -10.61 -11.14
C ALA A 491 -2.35 -12.12 -10.84
N GLY A 492 -2.85 -12.94 -11.75
CA GLY A 492 -2.82 -14.39 -11.63
C GLY A 492 -3.80 -14.98 -10.61
N MET A 493 -4.77 -14.19 -10.13
CA MET A 493 -5.75 -14.63 -9.11
C MET A 493 -5.06 -15.24 -7.88
N LEU A 494 -3.99 -14.58 -7.43
CA LEU A 494 -3.15 -15.02 -6.31
C LEU A 494 -3.85 -14.70 -4.98
N PRO A 495 -3.93 -15.64 -4.00
CA PRO A 495 -4.39 -15.37 -2.63
C PRO A 495 -3.40 -14.48 -1.85
N SER A 496 -3.30 -13.22 -2.21
CA SER A 496 -2.22 -12.32 -1.81
C SER A 496 -2.54 -11.53 -0.54
N VAL A 497 -3.80 -11.10 -0.35
CA VAL A 497 -4.24 -10.43 0.89
C VAL A 497 -4.66 -11.48 1.90
N ARG A 498 -3.83 -11.68 2.92
CA ARG A 498 -4.02 -12.72 3.92
C ARG A 498 -4.81 -12.22 5.13
N PHE A 499 -5.72 -13.04 5.63
CA PHE A 499 -6.36 -12.80 6.92
C PHE A 499 -5.37 -13.02 8.07
N ALA A 500 -5.46 -12.20 9.11
CA ALA A 500 -4.62 -12.29 10.29
C ALA A 500 -5.18 -13.34 11.27
N ASN A 501 -5.19 -14.60 10.86
CA ASN A 501 -5.68 -15.73 11.65
C ASN A 501 -4.65 -16.86 11.68
N THR A 502 -4.65 -17.65 12.76
CA THR A 502 -3.68 -18.76 12.94
C THR A 502 -3.95 -19.93 11.99
N ASN A 503 -5.17 -20.14 11.58
CA ASN A 503 -5.57 -21.16 10.61
C ASN A 503 -5.21 -20.72 9.18
N TYR A 504 -4.00 -21.02 8.76
CA TYR A 504 -3.43 -20.58 7.50
C TYR A 504 -2.74 -21.74 6.76
N PHE A 505 -2.98 -21.84 5.45
CA PHE A 505 -2.22 -22.71 4.56
C PHE A 505 -1.24 -21.92 3.72
N THR A 506 -0.02 -22.45 3.57
CA THR A 506 0.96 -21.91 2.63
C THR A 506 0.32 -21.69 1.26
N GLY A 507 0.59 -20.51 0.65
CA GLY A 507 -0.06 -20.12 -0.61
C GLY A 507 -1.30 -19.23 -0.43
N GLY A 508 -1.55 -18.71 0.79
CA GLY A 508 -2.44 -17.57 1.00
C GLY A 508 -3.89 -17.90 1.40
N ARG A 509 -4.23 -19.16 1.65
CA ARG A 509 -5.62 -19.55 1.97
C ARG A 509 -5.84 -19.73 3.46
N THR A 510 -7.02 -19.29 3.93
CA THR A 510 -7.45 -19.44 5.32
C THR A 510 -8.51 -20.53 5.42
N PRO A 511 -8.17 -21.76 5.86
CA PRO A 511 -9.12 -22.86 6.00
C PRO A 511 -10.09 -22.61 7.17
N LEU A 512 -11.37 -22.90 6.94
CA LEU A 512 -12.42 -22.82 7.96
C LEU A 512 -12.69 -24.18 8.60
N GLY A 513 -12.51 -25.27 7.88
CA GLY A 513 -12.76 -26.63 8.34
C GLY A 513 -13.11 -27.60 7.21
N TYR A 514 -13.56 -28.80 7.56
CA TYR A 514 -14.00 -29.77 6.58
C TYR A 514 -15.48 -29.64 6.24
N VAL A 515 -15.80 -29.84 4.96
CA VAL A 515 -17.15 -29.94 4.40
C VAL A 515 -17.27 -31.23 3.58
N TRP A 516 -18.45 -31.86 3.59
CA TRP A 516 -18.72 -33.11 2.86
C TRP A 516 -19.67 -32.87 1.69
N VAL A 517 -19.31 -33.39 0.53
CA VAL A 517 -20.15 -33.36 -0.67
C VAL A 517 -20.55 -34.79 -1.00
N GLY A 518 -21.87 -35.08 -1.01
CA GLY A 518 -22.40 -36.41 -1.30
C GLY A 518 -22.17 -37.46 -0.20
N GLU A 519 -21.60 -37.08 0.91
CA GLU A 519 -21.29 -37.92 2.06
C GLU A 519 -21.83 -37.34 3.37
N LYS A 520 -21.89 -38.18 4.42
CA LYS A 520 -22.29 -37.72 5.76
C LYS A 520 -21.15 -36.96 6.42
N ALA A 521 -21.49 -35.85 7.09
CA ALA A 521 -20.54 -35.08 7.87
C ALA A 521 -19.91 -35.90 9.01
N GLY A 522 -18.60 -35.73 9.19
CA GLY A 522 -17.79 -36.25 10.29
C GLY A 522 -17.25 -35.13 11.20
N ASP A 523 -16.02 -35.29 11.69
CA ASP A 523 -15.32 -34.27 12.45
C ASP A 523 -14.90 -33.11 11.51
N PRO A 524 -15.36 -31.85 11.76
CA PRO A 524 -15.08 -30.74 10.88
C PRO A 524 -13.70 -30.11 11.11
N ASN A 525 -12.94 -30.51 12.13
CA ASN A 525 -11.66 -29.88 12.45
C ASN A 525 -10.56 -30.25 11.46
N VAL A 526 -9.89 -29.24 10.94
CA VAL A 526 -8.60 -29.42 10.27
C VAL A 526 -7.54 -29.59 11.36
N ASP A 527 -6.61 -30.52 11.16
CA ASP A 527 -5.52 -30.71 12.09
C ASP A 527 -4.65 -29.44 12.13
N ILE A 528 -4.50 -28.83 13.32
CA ILE A 528 -3.70 -27.62 13.53
C ILE A 528 -2.23 -27.82 13.13
N ALA A 529 -1.74 -29.04 13.12
CA ALA A 529 -0.38 -29.36 12.64
C ALA A 529 -0.20 -29.10 11.12
N GLN A 530 -1.29 -28.95 10.36
CA GLN A 530 -1.26 -28.60 8.94
C GLN A 530 -1.17 -27.08 8.71
N PHE A 531 -1.40 -26.25 9.75
CA PHE A 531 -1.34 -24.81 9.61
C PHE A 531 0.11 -24.33 9.53
N ALA A 532 0.34 -23.42 8.59
CA ALA A 532 1.61 -22.77 8.41
C ALA A 532 1.68 -21.44 9.17
N ASP A 533 2.87 -20.96 9.41
CA ASP A 533 3.10 -19.64 9.97
C ASP A 533 3.03 -18.59 8.86
N LEU A 534 2.11 -17.60 9.00
CA LEU A 534 1.96 -16.50 8.06
C LEU A 534 3.26 -15.71 7.85
N GLN A 535 4.07 -15.56 8.90
CA GLN A 535 5.31 -14.80 8.86
C GLN A 535 6.34 -15.40 7.90
N ASN A 536 6.33 -16.71 7.77
CA ASN A 536 7.35 -17.47 7.05
C ASN A 536 6.93 -17.87 5.62
N ASP A 537 5.74 -17.49 5.15
CA ASP A 537 5.31 -17.82 3.79
C ASP A 537 5.96 -16.90 2.75
N THR A 538 6.88 -17.47 1.99
CA THR A 538 7.56 -16.84 0.85
C THR A 538 7.12 -17.39 -0.51
N THR A 539 6.03 -18.18 -0.55
CA THR A 539 5.59 -18.85 -1.78
C THR A 539 4.70 -18.01 -2.67
N LEU A 540 4.20 -16.87 -2.16
CA LEU A 540 3.30 -16.01 -2.89
C LEU A 540 4.05 -15.27 -4.01
N LYS A 541 3.65 -15.55 -5.26
CA LYS A 541 4.19 -14.94 -6.47
C LYS A 541 3.04 -14.66 -7.42
N TYR A 542 2.96 -13.44 -7.96
CA TYR A 542 1.95 -13.12 -8.96
C TYR A 542 2.51 -13.18 -10.38
N THR A 543 1.62 -13.26 -11.36
CA THR A 543 1.99 -13.27 -12.78
C THR A 543 1.68 -11.93 -13.43
N LEU A 544 2.44 -11.59 -14.48
CA LEU A 544 2.25 -10.36 -15.26
C LEU A 544 1.33 -10.58 -16.47
N GLU A 545 0.82 -11.81 -16.65
CA GLU A 545 -0.08 -12.19 -17.75
C GLU A 545 -1.55 -11.94 -17.40
#